data_68774f2dc3b372a23f07309758b4f9d0
#
_entry.id   68774f2dc3b372a23f07309758b4f9d0
#
_cell.length_a   1.000
_cell.length_b   1.000
_cell.length_c   1.000
_cell.angle_alpha   90.00
_cell.angle_beta   90.00
_cell.angle_gamma   90.00
#
_symmetry.space_group_name_H-M   'P 1'
#
loop_
_entity.id
_entity.type
_entity.pdbx_description
1 polymer ?
#
loop_
_entity_poly.entity_id
_entity_poly.type
_entity_poly.pdbx_seq_one_letter_code
_entity_poly.pdbx_strand_id
1 'polypeptide(L)'
;MKHLLPLAGLILSANLAPAQGPVFDWVNGIEILGTNLGDSSCEDVKTDAMGNVISAGWFKGNIDFDTDPTFGVNTYLNSNGQQAGYLQKVDANGDFVWAVKLGSTGTVRLFGLDVDAAGNSYVSGYFFGTADMDPGSGVEELIAVGGADVFIVKINADGTLGWARQIGDVGNEVGYSLVLDDAGNITLAGVFEGTVDMDPGTGTTQLTSVGYSDMFVSKLDPAGDLIWARQLSPTTPGNGHEEELEHTIDGDGNLLVTGWFTAGFDFDPGPAVLELNTTGNTDLFVLKLDPNGDLVWVKQVGSSSSAGLVLGEGIGTDLANNVYIAGRFTNITDFDPGPGLLQLPATSSGTYILKLDANGDFQWVREIVGNQSDVARDIAVAADGTSYTVGYFTGTPDFDNGPGTFTITSSFSGTADVYILKLDATGNFVWAGAMGSSETDFGKAIHLSDDGTLHAIGNYSDPVDSIYPELDFDPGPAEATILSTAANPQGFFLVQLTDNGSVGIPANTDGQTLTMYPNPSTGTVAIDLRGVTGPRALRVLDRTGRLVQEVALRDPLVLDHQLPEQPGLYLVQVVTASGSVLSTRVVRM
;
A
#
# COMPACT_ATOMS: atom_id res chain seq x y z
N MET A 1 58.95 36.89 20.39
CA MET A 1 58.07 35.86 20.93
C MET A 1 56.65 36.29 20.68
N LYS A 2 56.02 35.71 19.66
CA LYS A 2 54.61 35.96 19.32
C LYS A 2 53.81 34.77 19.86
N HIS A 3 52.94 35.00 20.82
CA HIS A 3 52.02 33.98 21.33
C HIS A 3 50.89 33.77 20.35
N LEU A 4 50.77 32.58 19.77
CA LEU A 4 49.59 32.08 19.09
C LEU A 4 48.63 31.51 20.14
N LEU A 5 47.43 32.06 20.23
CA LEU A 5 46.28 31.47 20.92
C LEU A 5 45.60 30.45 19.99
N PRO A 6 45.21 29.28 20.48
CA PRO A 6 44.42 28.36 19.69
C PRO A 6 42.97 28.83 19.64
N LEU A 7 42.41 28.89 18.42
CA LEU A 7 41.00 29.08 18.17
C LEU A 7 40.26 27.78 18.55
N ALA A 8 39.54 27.78 19.67
CA ALA A 8 38.62 26.70 19.99
C ALA A 8 37.40 26.84 19.09
N GLY A 9 37.29 25.93 18.14
CA GLY A 9 36.08 25.78 17.33
C GLY A 9 34.92 25.29 18.20
N LEU A 10 33.90 26.16 18.36
CA LEU A 10 32.64 25.81 18.97
C LEU A 10 31.89 24.91 17.96
N ILE A 11 31.90 23.60 18.18
CA ILE A 11 30.99 22.69 17.50
C ILE A 11 29.62 22.92 18.14
N LEU A 12 28.74 23.68 17.48
CA LEU A 12 27.32 23.68 17.79
C LEU A 12 26.79 22.33 17.32
N SER A 13 26.63 21.39 18.22
CA SER A 13 25.74 20.28 18.03
C SER A 13 24.32 20.84 18.02
N ALA A 14 23.73 21.02 16.85
CA ALA A 14 22.30 21.18 16.74
C ALA A 14 21.67 19.88 17.27
N ASN A 15 21.14 19.93 18.49
CA ASN A 15 20.17 18.94 18.93
C ASN A 15 18.94 19.16 18.04
N LEU A 16 18.85 18.42 16.93
CA LEU A 16 17.59 18.23 16.25
C LEU A 16 16.68 17.56 17.28
N ALA A 17 15.60 18.20 17.64
CA ALA A 17 14.54 17.53 18.37
C ALA A 17 14.16 16.27 17.55
N PRO A 18 13.94 15.12 18.18
CA PRO A 18 13.47 13.95 17.46
C PRO A 18 12.22 14.34 16.68
N ALA A 19 12.13 13.90 15.43
CA ALA A 19 10.94 14.12 14.61
C ALA A 19 9.74 13.63 15.41
N GLN A 20 8.71 14.46 15.49
CA GLN A 20 7.51 14.09 16.20
C GLN A 20 6.83 12.98 15.37
N GLY A 21 6.50 11.85 15.98
CA GLY A 21 5.77 10.76 15.35
C GLY A 21 4.42 11.23 14.81
N PRO A 22 3.67 10.38 14.12
CA PRO A 22 2.36 10.70 13.61
C PRO A 22 1.40 10.99 14.79
N VAL A 23 0.35 11.73 14.50
CA VAL A 23 -0.77 11.89 15.44
C VAL A 23 -1.77 10.79 15.16
N PHE A 24 -2.14 10.08 16.19
CA PHE A 24 -3.25 9.13 16.16
C PHE A 24 -4.58 9.89 15.99
N ASP A 25 -5.40 9.47 15.03
CA ASP A 25 -6.71 10.03 14.79
C ASP A 25 -7.81 9.12 15.32
N TRP A 26 -7.88 7.89 14.83
CA TRP A 26 -8.84 6.89 15.28
C TRP A 26 -8.39 5.46 14.94
N VAL A 27 -8.99 4.48 15.61
CA VAL A 27 -8.86 3.06 15.29
C VAL A 27 -10.20 2.36 15.35
N ASN A 28 -10.45 1.48 14.38
CA ASN A 28 -11.55 0.54 14.36
C ASN A 28 -11.02 -0.88 14.57
N GLY A 29 -11.49 -1.53 15.64
CA GLY A 29 -11.26 -2.95 15.89
C GLY A 29 -12.45 -3.76 15.42
N ILE A 30 -12.25 -4.68 14.49
CA ILE A 30 -13.29 -5.53 13.92
C ILE A 30 -13.12 -6.92 14.50
N GLU A 31 -14.08 -7.37 15.30
CA GLU A 31 -14.01 -8.65 16.00
C GLU A 31 -14.61 -9.81 15.21
N ILE A 32 -13.91 -10.94 15.20
CA ILE A 32 -14.44 -12.19 14.65
C ILE A 32 -15.11 -12.96 15.79
N LEU A 33 -16.42 -13.16 15.65
CA LEU A 33 -17.24 -13.83 16.67
C LEU A 33 -17.38 -15.32 16.37
N GLY A 34 -16.97 -16.18 17.30
CA GLY A 34 -17.15 -17.63 17.21
C GLY A 34 -15.92 -18.44 17.60
N THR A 35 -16.05 -19.76 17.61
CA THR A 35 -15.05 -20.70 18.13
C THR A 35 -14.03 -21.20 17.11
N ASN A 36 -14.06 -20.76 15.84
CA ASN A 36 -13.15 -21.18 14.77
C ASN A 36 -12.39 -19.96 14.22
N LEU A 37 -11.36 -19.56 14.94
CA LEU A 37 -10.64 -18.30 14.80
C LEU A 37 -9.44 -18.34 13.82
N GLY A 38 -9.25 -19.38 13.06
CA GLY A 38 -7.97 -19.62 12.39
C GLY A 38 -7.83 -19.20 10.93
N ASP A 39 -8.88 -18.66 10.29
CA ASP A 39 -8.88 -18.49 8.84
C ASP A 39 -9.52 -17.17 8.41
N SER A 40 -8.94 -16.04 8.81
CA SER A 40 -9.43 -14.70 8.43
C SER A 40 -8.25 -13.74 8.29
N SER A 41 -8.32 -12.81 7.34
CA SER A 41 -7.28 -11.82 7.12
C SER A 41 -7.87 -10.55 6.49
N CYS A 42 -7.36 -9.39 6.89
CA CYS A 42 -7.46 -8.19 6.09
C CYS A 42 -6.26 -8.15 5.15
N GLU A 43 -6.44 -7.66 3.92
CA GLU A 43 -5.40 -7.74 2.90
C GLU A 43 -5.04 -6.38 2.32
N ASP A 44 -6.00 -5.50 2.05
CA ASP A 44 -5.72 -4.21 1.42
C ASP A 44 -6.63 -3.08 1.95
N VAL A 45 -6.16 -1.84 1.83
CA VAL A 45 -6.87 -0.62 2.26
C VAL A 45 -6.64 0.51 1.26
N LYS A 46 -7.71 1.20 0.89
CA LYS A 46 -7.68 2.37 0.00
C LYS A 46 -8.65 3.45 0.51
N THR A 47 -8.53 4.65 -0.03
CA THR A 47 -9.46 5.75 0.25
C THR A 47 -10.14 6.24 -1.02
N ASP A 48 -11.39 6.69 -0.89
CA ASP A 48 -12.05 7.42 -1.97
C ASP A 48 -11.72 8.93 -1.93
N ALA A 49 -12.14 9.66 -2.95
CA ALA A 49 -11.89 11.09 -3.08
C ALA A 49 -12.55 11.96 -1.96
N MET A 50 -13.44 11.38 -1.17
CA MET A 50 -14.07 12.04 -0.02
C MET A 50 -13.37 11.72 1.31
N GLY A 51 -12.32 10.91 1.28
CA GLY A 51 -11.58 10.45 2.45
C GLY A 51 -12.27 9.29 3.18
N ASN A 52 -13.31 8.67 2.59
CA ASN A 52 -13.82 7.43 3.15
C ASN A 52 -12.80 6.32 2.94
N VAL A 53 -12.69 5.44 3.91
CA VAL A 53 -11.71 4.34 3.89
C VAL A 53 -12.43 3.04 3.55
N ILE A 54 -11.88 2.32 2.59
CA ILE A 54 -12.35 1.00 2.18
C ILE A 54 -11.27 -0.02 2.55
N SER A 55 -11.65 -1.06 3.28
CA SER A 55 -10.80 -2.21 3.58
C SER A 55 -11.38 -3.48 2.98
N ALA A 56 -10.51 -4.39 2.56
CA ALA A 56 -10.88 -5.66 1.96
C ALA A 56 -10.09 -6.83 2.55
N GLY A 57 -10.66 -8.01 2.46
CA GLY A 57 -10.05 -9.24 2.90
C GLY A 57 -11.03 -10.40 2.89
N TRP A 58 -10.80 -11.38 3.74
CA TRP A 58 -11.65 -12.56 3.86
C TRP A 58 -11.79 -13.03 5.29
N PHE A 59 -12.91 -13.66 5.61
CA PHE A 59 -13.23 -14.11 6.96
C PHE A 59 -13.97 -15.44 6.98
N LYS A 60 -13.87 -16.12 8.12
CA LYS A 60 -14.64 -17.34 8.42
C LYS A 60 -15.33 -17.20 9.75
N GLY A 61 -16.62 -17.49 9.79
CA GLY A 61 -17.45 -17.36 10.99
C GLY A 61 -18.40 -16.17 10.91
N ASN A 62 -18.61 -15.53 12.04
CA ASN A 62 -19.39 -14.30 12.14
C ASN A 62 -18.46 -13.13 12.42
N ILE A 63 -18.68 -12.02 11.77
CA ILE A 63 -17.92 -10.81 11.95
C ILE A 63 -18.88 -9.63 12.12
N ASP A 64 -18.59 -8.74 13.06
CA ASP A 64 -19.30 -7.49 13.25
C ASP A 64 -18.42 -6.33 12.79
N PHE A 65 -18.90 -5.62 11.78
CA PHE A 65 -18.20 -4.46 11.23
C PHE A 65 -18.65 -3.14 11.84
N ASP A 66 -19.77 -3.12 12.56
CA ASP A 66 -20.27 -1.93 13.27
C ASP A 66 -20.01 -2.09 14.77
N THR A 67 -18.89 -1.56 15.22
CA THR A 67 -18.48 -1.66 16.62
C THR A 67 -19.12 -0.60 17.51
N ASP A 68 -19.97 0.29 16.97
CA ASP A 68 -20.69 1.28 17.78
C ASP A 68 -21.92 0.67 18.44
N PRO A 69 -21.89 0.45 19.77
CA PRO A 69 -23.03 -0.14 20.51
C PRO A 69 -24.26 0.76 20.57
N THR A 70 -24.18 2.01 20.08
CA THR A 70 -25.27 3.00 20.19
C THR A 70 -26.26 2.92 19.03
N PHE A 71 -25.90 2.38 17.88
CA PHE A 71 -26.76 2.33 16.71
C PHE A 71 -27.70 1.11 16.64
N GLY A 72 -27.49 0.08 17.43
CA GLY A 72 -28.46 -1.03 17.60
C GLY A 72 -28.78 -1.83 16.33
N VAL A 73 -28.04 -1.65 15.26
CA VAL A 73 -28.12 -2.43 14.02
C VAL A 73 -26.88 -3.32 14.00
N ASN A 74 -27.03 -4.55 14.45
CA ASN A 74 -25.97 -5.55 14.32
C ASN A 74 -25.75 -5.85 12.82
N THR A 75 -24.66 -5.36 12.26
CA THR A 75 -24.23 -5.63 10.88
C THR A 75 -23.37 -6.87 10.81
N TYR A 76 -23.88 -7.97 11.40
CA TYR A 76 -23.18 -9.24 11.34
C TYR A 76 -23.20 -9.81 9.94
N LEU A 77 -22.01 -10.03 9.39
CA LEU A 77 -21.83 -10.88 8.23
C LEU A 77 -21.49 -12.32 8.71
N ASN A 78 -22.11 -13.29 8.06
CA ASN A 78 -21.87 -14.72 8.31
C ASN A 78 -21.30 -15.37 7.06
N SER A 79 -20.17 -16.03 7.17
CA SER A 79 -19.49 -16.71 6.06
C SER A 79 -20.12 -18.07 5.71
N ASN A 80 -21.16 -18.52 6.44
CA ASN A 80 -21.79 -19.82 6.26
C ASN A 80 -20.84 -21.03 6.40
N GLY A 81 -19.74 -20.86 7.16
CA GLY A 81 -18.78 -21.93 7.48
C GLY A 81 -17.67 -22.12 6.45
N GLN A 82 -17.69 -21.39 5.32
CA GLN A 82 -16.59 -21.28 4.37
C GLN A 82 -15.85 -19.95 4.58
N GLN A 83 -14.76 -19.72 3.88
CA GLN A 83 -14.13 -18.40 3.81
C GLN A 83 -14.91 -17.54 2.81
N ALA A 84 -15.30 -16.37 3.23
CA ALA A 84 -16.01 -15.39 2.40
C ALA A 84 -15.20 -14.11 2.30
N GLY A 85 -15.21 -13.47 1.15
CA GLY A 85 -14.65 -12.15 0.97
C GLY A 85 -15.49 -11.08 1.68
N TYR A 86 -14.86 -10.01 2.11
CA TYR A 86 -15.55 -8.83 2.61
C TYR A 86 -14.96 -7.53 2.05
N LEU A 87 -15.81 -6.53 1.94
CA LEU A 87 -15.41 -5.12 1.88
C LEU A 87 -16.14 -4.38 2.98
N GLN A 88 -15.43 -3.46 3.63
CA GLN A 88 -15.99 -2.50 4.58
C GLN A 88 -15.69 -1.09 4.11
N LYS A 89 -16.64 -0.18 4.30
CA LYS A 89 -16.44 1.25 4.14
C LYS A 89 -16.75 1.96 5.44
N VAL A 90 -15.82 2.80 5.89
CA VAL A 90 -16.01 3.77 6.96
C VAL A 90 -15.84 5.19 6.38
N ASP A 91 -16.40 6.19 7.03
CA ASP A 91 -16.17 7.58 6.63
C ASP A 91 -14.81 8.10 7.13
N ALA A 92 -14.46 9.32 6.78
CA ALA A 92 -13.20 9.95 7.18
C ALA A 92 -13.01 10.11 8.71
N ASN A 93 -14.06 9.94 9.50
CA ASN A 93 -13.97 9.95 10.96
C ASN A 93 -13.87 8.55 11.56
N GLY A 94 -13.91 7.52 10.72
CA GLY A 94 -13.96 6.12 11.13
C GLY A 94 -15.35 5.59 11.42
N ASP A 95 -16.42 6.39 11.17
CA ASP A 95 -17.78 5.94 11.38
C ASP A 95 -18.22 4.95 10.29
N PHE A 96 -18.90 3.87 10.70
CA PHE A 96 -19.35 2.81 9.82
C PHE A 96 -20.32 3.34 8.74
N VAL A 97 -20.10 3.00 7.48
CA VAL A 97 -20.98 3.33 6.35
C VAL A 97 -21.69 2.08 5.84
N TRP A 98 -20.94 1.07 5.43
CA TRP A 98 -21.47 -0.24 5.03
C TRP A 98 -20.38 -1.31 5.08
N ALA A 99 -20.83 -2.57 5.19
CA ALA A 99 -19.98 -3.74 4.94
C ALA A 99 -20.74 -4.74 4.09
N VAL A 100 -20.04 -5.39 3.17
CA VAL A 100 -20.62 -6.35 2.24
C VAL A 100 -19.81 -7.64 2.24
N LYS A 101 -20.49 -8.75 1.92
CA LYS A 101 -19.91 -10.08 1.82
C LYS A 101 -19.97 -10.55 0.37
N LEU A 102 -18.88 -11.13 -0.11
CA LEU A 102 -18.81 -11.85 -1.38
C LEU A 102 -18.64 -13.35 -1.10
N GLY A 103 -19.40 -14.17 -1.84
CA GLY A 103 -19.39 -15.61 -1.69
C GLY A 103 -20.56 -16.17 -0.87
N SER A 104 -20.92 -17.41 -1.18
CA SER A 104 -22.06 -18.11 -0.57
C SER A 104 -21.69 -19.49 -0.02
N THR A 105 -21.37 -20.46 -0.88
CA THR A 105 -21.10 -21.86 -0.53
C THR A 105 -19.66 -22.30 -0.80
N GLY A 106 -18.95 -21.59 -1.67
CA GLY A 106 -17.52 -21.79 -1.96
C GLY A 106 -16.62 -20.94 -1.07
N THR A 107 -15.31 -21.13 -1.18
CA THR A 107 -14.30 -20.27 -0.59
C THR A 107 -14.05 -19.08 -1.49
N VAL A 108 -14.00 -17.88 -0.93
CA VAL A 108 -13.64 -16.62 -1.61
C VAL A 108 -12.58 -15.90 -0.78
N ARG A 109 -11.45 -15.57 -1.40
CA ARG A 109 -10.40 -14.75 -0.78
C ARG A 109 -10.08 -13.55 -1.66
N LEU A 110 -10.14 -12.36 -1.06
CA LEU A 110 -9.75 -11.10 -1.69
C LEU A 110 -8.28 -10.82 -1.36
N PHE A 111 -7.58 -10.25 -2.35
CA PHE A 111 -6.21 -9.77 -2.17
C PHE A 111 -6.05 -8.32 -2.64
N GLY A 112 -6.36 -8.02 -3.90
CA GLY A 112 -6.22 -6.68 -4.46
C GLY A 112 -7.47 -5.83 -4.30
N LEU A 113 -7.28 -4.56 -3.99
CA LEU A 113 -8.33 -3.54 -3.90
C LEU A 113 -7.82 -2.24 -4.52
N ASP A 114 -8.64 -1.61 -5.34
CA ASP A 114 -8.47 -0.19 -5.70
C ASP A 114 -9.82 0.52 -5.82
N VAL A 115 -9.80 1.86 -5.78
CA VAL A 115 -11.00 2.69 -5.71
C VAL A 115 -10.95 3.78 -6.76
N ASP A 116 -12.00 3.86 -7.60
CA ASP A 116 -12.10 4.92 -8.61
C ASP A 116 -12.53 6.28 -8.02
N ALA A 117 -12.39 7.33 -8.82
CA ALA A 117 -12.74 8.70 -8.41
C ALA A 117 -14.23 8.89 -8.05
N ALA A 118 -15.10 7.96 -8.43
CA ALA A 118 -16.52 7.95 -8.07
C ALA A 118 -16.77 7.22 -6.75
N GLY A 119 -15.74 6.62 -6.15
CA GLY A 119 -15.81 5.86 -4.91
C GLY A 119 -16.26 4.42 -5.10
N ASN A 120 -16.25 3.89 -6.34
CA ASN A 120 -16.50 2.47 -6.58
C ASN A 120 -15.22 1.68 -6.29
N SER A 121 -15.37 0.52 -5.65
CA SER A 121 -14.28 -0.38 -5.31
C SER A 121 -14.16 -1.48 -6.37
N TYR A 122 -12.93 -1.81 -6.73
CA TYR A 122 -12.59 -2.93 -7.59
C TYR A 122 -11.74 -3.89 -6.79
N VAL A 123 -12.13 -5.15 -6.76
CA VAL A 123 -11.44 -6.19 -5.99
C VAL A 123 -11.13 -7.40 -6.84
N SER A 124 -10.01 -8.03 -6.52
CA SER A 124 -9.59 -9.29 -7.13
C SER A 124 -9.18 -10.31 -6.07
N GLY A 125 -9.11 -11.54 -6.50
CA GLY A 125 -8.68 -12.64 -5.68
C GLY A 125 -8.96 -13.96 -6.38
N TYR A 126 -9.25 -15.00 -5.59
CA TYR A 126 -9.67 -16.28 -6.12
C TYR A 126 -10.87 -16.87 -5.38
N PHE A 127 -11.53 -17.82 -6.03
CA PHE A 127 -12.62 -18.57 -5.41
C PHE A 127 -12.61 -20.04 -5.85
N PHE A 128 -13.17 -20.89 -4.99
CA PHE A 128 -13.41 -22.30 -5.28
C PHE A 128 -14.90 -22.59 -5.30
N GLY A 129 -15.32 -23.52 -6.17
CA GLY A 129 -16.70 -23.99 -6.24
C GLY A 129 -17.64 -22.92 -6.76
N THR A 130 -18.73 -22.66 -6.05
CA THR A 130 -19.75 -21.67 -6.45
C THR A 130 -19.73 -20.50 -5.50
N ALA A 131 -19.61 -19.29 -6.04
CA ALA A 131 -19.61 -18.04 -5.29
C ALA A 131 -20.65 -17.07 -5.85
N ASP A 132 -21.48 -16.51 -4.97
CA ASP A 132 -22.37 -15.41 -5.29
C ASP A 132 -21.63 -14.11 -5.05
N MET A 133 -21.47 -13.31 -6.09
CA MET A 133 -20.73 -12.04 -6.05
C MET A 133 -21.68 -10.83 -5.90
N ASP A 134 -23.00 -11.04 -5.83
CA ASP A 134 -23.95 -9.98 -5.47
C ASP A 134 -24.09 -9.89 -3.94
N PRO A 135 -23.60 -8.79 -3.31
CA PRO A 135 -23.74 -8.62 -1.86
C PRO A 135 -25.16 -8.32 -1.42
N GLY A 136 -26.06 -8.03 -2.36
CA GLY A 136 -27.46 -7.68 -2.09
C GLY A 136 -28.39 -8.88 -2.00
N SER A 137 -29.63 -8.71 -2.42
CA SER A 137 -30.63 -9.77 -2.49
C SER A 137 -30.70 -10.44 -3.88
N GLY A 138 -29.90 -9.97 -4.83
CA GLY A 138 -29.73 -10.58 -6.14
C GLY A 138 -28.84 -11.82 -6.05
N VAL A 139 -28.53 -12.39 -7.20
CA VAL A 139 -27.59 -13.50 -7.34
C VAL A 139 -26.77 -13.27 -8.60
N GLU A 140 -25.45 -13.13 -8.42
CA GLU A 140 -24.46 -13.12 -9.49
C GLU A 140 -23.48 -14.28 -9.25
N GLU A 141 -23.85 -15.44 -9.75
CA GLU A 141 -23.18 -16.70 -9.46
C GLU A 141 -22.00 -16.93 -10.40
N LEU A 142 -20.78 -17.01 -9.86
CA LEU A 142 -19.60 -17.52 -10.54
C LEU A 142 -19.36 -18.97 -10.13
N ILE A 143 -18.92 -19.80 -11.09
CA ILE A 143 -18.66 -21.22 -10.86
C ILE A 143 -17.24 -21.54 -11.33
N ALA A 144 -16.38 -21.90 -10.38
CA ALA A 144 -15.00 -22.28 -10.68
C ALA A 144 -14.95 -23.57 -11.48
N VAL A 145 -14.04 -23.62 -12.48
CA VAL A 145 -13.93 -24.70 -13.46
C VAL A 145 -12.82 -25.68 -13.08
N GLY A 146 -12.81 -26.21 -11.93
CA GLY A 146 -11.77 -27.16 -11.51
C GLY A 146 -11.12 -26.77 -10.20
N GLY A 147 -10.01 -26.05 -10.27
CA GLY A 147 -9.29 -25.51 -9.12
C GLY A 147 -9.85 -24.19 -8.62
N ALA A 148 -8.95 -23.30 -8.25
CA ALA A 148 -9.26 -21.91 -7.95
C ALA A 148 -9.35 -21.10 -9.23
N ASP A 149 -10.38 -20.28 -9.40
CA ASP A 149 -10.47 -19.31 -10.49
C ASP A 149 -10.35 -17.88 -9.94
N VAL A 150 -9.76 -17.00 -10.75
CA VAL A 150 -9.71 -15.56 -10.45
C VAL A 150 -11.10 -14.95 -10.60
N PHE A 151 -11.45 -14.06 -9.71
CA PHE A 151 -12.55 -13.12 -9.89
C PHE A 151 -12.09 -11.69 -9.91
N ILE A 152 -12.81 -10.84 -10.63
CA ILE A 152 -12.71 -9.37 -10.56
C ILE A 152 -14.13 -8.86 -10.35
N VAL A 153 -14.33 -8.06 -9.30
CA VAL A 153 -15.67 -7.55 -8.96
C VAL A 153 -15.59 -6.04 -8.76
N LYS A 154 -16.53 -5.34 -9.38
CA LYS A 154 -16.79 -3.92 -9.11
C LYS A 154 -17.94 -3.80 -8.13
N ILE A 155 -17.72 -3.12 -7.01
CA ILE A 155 -18.74 -2.72 -6.04
C ILE A 155 -18.91 -1.21 -6.15
N ASN A 156 -20.14 -0.75 -6.35
CA ASN A 156 -20.48 0.67 -6.43
C ASN A 156 -20.24 1.36 -5.07
N ALA A 157 -20.11 2.69 -5.10
CA ALA A 157 -19.86 3.50 -3.90
C ALA A 157 -20.86 3.30 -2.77
N ASP A 158 -22.07 2.81 -3.08
CA ASP A 158 -23.16 2.52 -2.13
C ASP A 158 -23.17 1.06 -1.64
N GLY A 159 -22.17 0.25 -2.00
CA GLY A 159 -22.05 -1.16 -1.60
C GLY A 159 -22.84 -2.14 -2.49
N THR A 160 -23.48 -1.70 -3.58
CA THR A 160 -24.19 -2.58 -4.50
C THR A 160 -23.25 -3.17 -5.57
N LEU A 161 -23.61 -4.32 -6.15
CA LEU A 161 -22.86 -4.90 -7.26
C LEU A 161 -22.86 -3.98 -8.48
N GLY A 162 -21.69 -3.70 -9.04
CA GLY A 162 -21.55 -3.10 -10.36
C GLY A 162 -21.53 -4.17 -11.45
N TRP A 163 -20.56 -5.06 -11.38
CA TRP A 163 -20.42 -6.24 -12.24
C TRP A 163 -19.41 -7.22 -11.61
N ALA A 164 -19.43 -8.48 -12.06
CA ALA A 164 -18.43 -9.51 -11.74
C ALA A 164 -17.88 -10.14 -13.02
N ARG A 165 -16.60 -10.56 -12.98
CA ARG A 165 -15.89 -11.26 -14.05
C ARG A 165 -15.10 -12.42 -13.46
N GLN A 166 -14.86 -13.45 -14.28
CA GLN A 166 -14.11 -14.64 -13.93
C GLN A 166 -13.05 -14.91 -14.99
N ILE A 167 -11.85 -15.31 -14.56
CA ILE A 167 -10.79 -15.85 -15.39
C ILE A 167 -10.39 -17.19 -14.77
N GLY A 168 -10.48 -18.27 -15.51
CA GLY A 168 -10.13 -19.59 -14.99
C GLY A 168 -10.42 -20.73 -15.94
N ASP A 169 -9.78 -21.88 -15.66
CA ASP A 169 -9.97 -23.17 -16.32
C ASP A 169 -9.76 -24.30 -15.27
N VAL A 170 -9.33 -25.48 -15.70
CA VAL A 170 -9.20 -26.66 -14.81
C VAL A 170 -8.04 -26.54 -13.78
N GLY A 171 -7.13 -25.59 -13.95
CA GLY A 171 -5.99 -25.33 -13.07
C GLY A 171 -6.33 -24.56 -11.80
N ASN A 172 -5.33 -23.88 -11.26
CA ASN A 172 -5.50 -22.88 -10.22
C ASN A 172 -5.04 -21.53 -10.78
N GLU A 173 -5.90 -20.55 -10.69
CA GLU A 173 -5.64 -19.17 -11.06
C GLU A 173 -5.85 -18.27 -9.84
N VAL A 174 -4.87 -17.40 -9.57
CA VAL A 174 -4.92 -16.48 -8.44
C VAL A 174 -4.60 -15.08 -8.90
N GLY A 175 -5.50 -14.12 -8.64
CA GLY A 175 -5.25 -12.68 -8.82
C GLY A 175 -4.76 -12.10 -7.51
N TYR A 176 -3.48 -11.73 -7.44
CA TYR A 176 -2.88 -11.22 -6.20
C TYR A 176 -3.07 -9.71 -6.02
N SER A 177 -2.87 -8.94 -7.07
CA SER A 177 -2.85 -7.48 -6.97
C SER A 177 -3.69 -6.86 -8.08
N LEU A 178 -4.38 -5.75 -7.78
CA LEU A 178 -5.24 -5.01 -8.69
C LEU A 178 -5.01 -3.51 -8.51
N VAL A 179 -4.78 -2.78 -9.61
CA VAL A 179 -4.60 -1.33 -9.61
C VAL A 179 -5.34 -0.70 -10.78
N LEU A 180 -5.90 0.49 -10.57
CA LEU A 180 -6.57 1.29 -11.60
C LEU A 180 -5.60 2.33 -12.19
N ASP A 181 -5.62 2.49 -13.51
CA ASP A 181 -4.97 3.65 -14.14
C ASP A 181 -5.89 4.90 -14.11
N ASP A 182 -5.35 6.05 -14.52
CA ASP A 182 -6.09 7.32 -14.56
C ASP A 182 -7.34 7.30 -15.47
N ALA A 183 -7.42 6.37 -16.42
CA ALA A 183 -8.58 6.17 -17.29
C ALA A 183 -9.62 5.22 -16.67
N GLY A 184 -9.33 4.64 -15.52
CA GLY A 184 -10.13 3.63 -14.84
C GLY A 184 -9.97 2.23 -15.44
N ASN A 185 -8.95 2.00 -16.28
CA ASN A 185 -8.63 0.63 -16.69
C ASN A 185 -8.03 -0.12 -15.51
N ILE A 186 -8.34 -1.41 -15.46
CA ILE A 186 -7.94 -2.31 -14.38
C ILE A 186 -6.70 -3.07 -14.83
N THR A 187 -5.62 -3.01 -14.07
CA THR A 187 -4.50 -3.93 -14.24
C THR A 187 -4.54 -4.98 -13.14
N LEU A 188 -4.28 -6.22 -13.49
CA LEU A 188 -4.32 -7.38 -12.61
C LEU A 188 -3.03 -8.16 -12.79
N ALA A 189 -2.36 -8.49 -11.69
CA ALA A 189 -1.20 -9.38 -11.66
C ALA A 189 -1.54 -10.65 -10.88
N GLY A 190 -1.08 -11.80 -11.38
CA GLY A 190 -1.39 -13.07 -10.76
C GLY A 190 -0.65 -14.24 -11.38
N VAL A 191 -1.07 -15.45 -11.01
CA VAL A 191 -0.50 -16.72 -11.51
C VAL A 191 -1.60 -17.62 -12.07
N PHE A 192 -1.20 -18.51 -12.97
CA PHE A 192 -2.14 -19.47 -13.57
C PHE A 192 -1.46 -20.80 -13.90
N GLU A 193 -2.24 -21.87 -13.88
CA GLU A 193 -1.82 -23.23 -14.24
C GLU A 193 -2.54 -23.69 -15.53
N GLY A 194 -1.86 -24.45 -16.37
CA GLY A 194 -2.48 -25.07 -17.55
C GLY A 194 -2.73 -24.11 -18.71
N THR A 195 -3.87 -24.22 -19.36
CA THR A 195 -4.26 -23.36 -20.50
C THR A 195 -5.51 -22.60 -20.13
N VAL A 196 -5.41 -21.30 -19.99
CA VAL A 196 -6.46 -20.42 -19.50
C VAL A 196 -6.84 -19.38 -20.56
N ASP A 197 -8.13 -19.13 -20.71
CA ASP A 197 -8.63 -17.98 -21.45
C ASP A 197 -8.62 -16.75 -20.55
N MET A 198 -7.75 -15.80 -20.88
CA MET A 198 -7.60 -14.56 -20.10
C MET A 198 -8.65 -13.49 -20.45
N ASP A 199 -9.53 -13.77 -21.42
CA ASP A 199 -10.64 -12.88 -21.76
C ASP A 199 -11.90 -13.26 -20.95
N PRO A 200 -12.27 -12.46 -19.93
CA PRO A 200 -13.47 -12.76 -19.13
C PRO A 200 -14.77 -12.48 -19.87
N GLY A 201 -14.70 -11.98 -21.11
CA GLY A 201 -15.84 -11.65 -21.97
C GLY A 201 -16.20 -12.80 -22.92
N THR A 202 -16.58 -12.45 -24.16
CA THR A 202 -16.93 -13.42 -25.20
C THR A 202 -15.80 -13.68 -26.20
N GLY A 203 -14.69 -12.99 -26.06
CA GLY A 203 -13.47 -13.18 -26.85
C GLY A 203 -12.73 -14.44 -26.44
N THR A 204 -11.52 -14.61 -26.96
CA THR A 204 -10.61 -15.66 -26.53
C THR A 204 -9.17 -15.20 -26.66
N THR A 205 -8.46 -15.20 -25.54
CA THR A 205 -7.03 -14.90 -25.42
C THR A 205 -6.38 -15.97 -24.56
N GLN A 206 -5.97 -17.08 -25.19
CA GLN A 206 -5.40 -18.21 -24.46
C GLN A 206 -3.93 -18.01 -24.13
N LEU A 207 -3.58 -18.22 -22.86
CA LEU A 207 -2.23 -18.43 -22.37
C LEU A 207 -2.07 -19.88 -21.92
N THR A 208 -0.85 -20.41 -22.03
CA THR A 208 -0.54 -21.80 -21.59
C THR A 208 0.72 -21.78 -20.75
N SER A 209 0.62 -22.24 -19.50
CA SER A 209 1.77 -22.27 -18.60
C SER A 209 2.84 -23.25 -19.09
N VAL A 210 4.10 -22.83 -18.96
CA VAL A 210 5.29 -23.62 -19.26
C VAL A 210 5.73 -24.40 -18.03
N GLY A 211 5.66 -23.76 -16.87
CA GLY A 211 6.02 -24.32 -15.57
C GLY A 211 4.87 -25.07 -14.90
N TYR A 212 4.98 -25.19 -13.59
CA TYR A 212 3.87 -25.63 -12.74
C TYR A 212 2.79 -24.53 -12.72
N SER A 213 3.20 -23.31 -12.48
CA SER A 213 2.42 -22.07 -12.66
C SER A 213 3.26 -21.06 -13.45
N ASP A 214 2.62 -20.14 -14.14
CA ASP A 214 3.24 -18.99 -14.79
C ASP A 214 2.60 -17.72 -14.28
N MET A 215 3.34 -16.62 -14.30
CA MET A 215 2.78 -15.31 -13.98
C MET A 215 1.98 -14.77 -15.16
N PHE A 216 0.95 -14.02 -14.87
CA PHE A 216 0.27 -13.19 -15.86
C PHE A 216 0.12 -11.75 -15.37
N VAL A 217 0.09 -10.83 -16.33
CA VAL A 217 -0.36 -9.46 -16.14
C VAL A 217 -1.42 -9.20 -17.22
N SER A 218 -2.57 -8.71 -16.82
CA SER A 218 -3.65 -8.37 -17.75
C SER A 218 -4.17 -6.95 -17.50
N LYS A 219 -4.69 -6.35 -18.58
CA LYS A 219 -5.35 -5.05 -18.53
C LYS A 219 -6.75 -5.18 -19.08
N LEU A 220 -7.72 -4.71 -18.31
CA LEU A 220 -9.13 -4.66 -18.66
C LEU A 220 -9.58 -3.19 -18.72
N ASP A 221 -10.62 -2.93 -19.51
CA ASP A 221 -11.26 -1.62 -19.50
C ASP A 221 -12.19 -1.46 -18.27
N PRO A 222 -12.78 -0.25 -18.03
CA PRO A 222 -13.66 -0.04 -16.86
C PRO A 222 -14.95 -0.89 -16.87
N ALA A 223 -15.31 -1.52 -18.00
CA ALA A 223 -16.42 -2.46 -18.08
C ALA A 223 -16.01 -3.91 -17.77
N GLY A 224 -14.73 -4.14 -17.58
CA GLY A 224 -14.15 -5.47 -17.35
C GLY A 224 -13.92 -6.27 -18.63
N ASP A 225 -13.83 -5.63 -19.79
CA ASP A 225 -13.50 -6.28 -21.07
C ASP A 225 -11.97 -6.24 -21.29
N LEU A 226 -11.40 -7.34 -21.81
CA LEU A 226 -9.95 -7.48 -21.97
C LEU A 226 -9.37 -6.48 -22.98
N ILE A 227 -8.33 -5.74 -22.58
CA ILE A 227 -7.51 -4.92 -23.48
C ILE A 227 -6.31 -5.74 -23.96
N TRP A 228 -5.55 -6.32 -23.03
CA TRP A 228 -4.44 -7.23 -23.31
C TRP A 228 -4.13 -8.12 -22.10
N ALA A 229 -3.50 -9.28 -22.38
CA ALA A 229 -2.89 -10.15 -21.38
C ALA A 229 -1.45 -10.48 -21.80
N ARG A 230 -0.58 -10.64 -20.81
CA ARG A 230 0.85 -10.96 -20.94
C ARG A 230 1.19 -12.10 -20.01
N GLN A 231 2.08 -12.97 -20.47
CA GLN A 231 2.61 -14.10 -19.72
C GLN A 231 4.11 -13.91 -19.48
N LEU A 232 4.54 -14.24 -18.29
CA LEU A 232 5.93 -14.38 -17.90
C LEU A 232 6.13 -15.81 -17.43
N SER A 233 7.18 -16.50 -17.88
CA SER A 233 7.25 -17.96 -17.73
C SER A 233 8.64 -18.47 -17.40
N PRO A 234 8.76 -19.60 -16.66
CA PRO A 234 10.04 -20.28 -16.53
C PRO A 234 10.51 -20.78 -17.89
N THR A 235 11.84 -20.75 -18.09
CA THR A 235 12.46 -21.22 -19.34
C THR A 235 12.51 -22.75 -19.44
N THR A 236 12.23 -23.46 -18.35
CA THR A 236 12.29 -24.91 -18.27
C THR A 236 10.97 -25.48 -17.74
N PRO A 237 10.31 -26.39 -18.46
CA PRO A 237 9.05 -27.01 -18.02
C PRO A 237 9.16 -27.69 -16.66
N GLY A 238 8.14 -27.51 -15.81
CA GLY A 238 8.04 -28.09 -14.47
C GLY A 238 8.87 -27.39 -13.40
N ASN A 239 9.56 -26.31 -13.74
CA ASN A 239 10.18 -25.38 -12.81
C ASN A 239 9.34 -24.10 -12.72
N GLY A 240 9.61 -23.32 -11.73
CA GLY A 240 8.89 -22.09 -11.44
C GLY A 240 7.89 -22.32 -10.32
N HIS A 241 8.03 -21.52 -9.31
CA HIS A 241 7.05 -21.34 -8.23
C HIS A 241 7.10 -19.87 -7.90
N GLU A 242 6.03 -19.19 -8.20
CA GLU A 242 5.86 -17.77 -8.03
C GLU A 242 4.59 -17.56 -7.22
N GLU A 243 4.66 -16.74 -6.18
CA GLU A 243 3.52 -16.35 -5.37
C GLU A 243 3.72 -14.90 -4.91
N GLU A 244 2.64 -14.27 -4.48
CA GLU A 244 2.65 -12.93 -3.88
C GLU A 244 3.22 -11.86 -4.83
N LEU A 245 2.52 -11.62 -5.95
CA LEU A 245 2.83 -10.53 -6.87
C LEU A 245 2.17 -9.24 -6.40
N GLU A 246 2.96 -8.18 -6.31
CA GLU A 246 2.46 -6.83 -6.11
C GLU A 246 2.80 -5.94 -7.29
N HIS A 247 1.92 -4.98 -7.60
CA HIS A 247 2.19 -4.05 -8.67
C HIS A 247 1.63 -2.65 -8.40
N THR A 248 2.20 -1.68 -9.10
CA THR A 248 1.76 -0.28 -9.08
C THR A 248 1.90 0.33 -10.47
N ILE A 249 1.36 1.53 -10.67
CA ILE A 249 1.47 2.30 -11.91
C ILE A 249 2.24 3.57 -11.63
N ASP A 250 3.26 3.87 -12.46
CA ASP A 250 4.02 5.12 -12.33
C ASP A 250 3.30 6.32 -13.00
N GLY A 251 3.85 7.52 -12.83
CA GLY A 251 3.27 8.75 -13.37
C GLY A 251 3.22 8.84 -14.90
N ASP A 252 3.89 7.94 -15.62
CA ASP A 252 3.86 7.83 -17.09
C ASP A 252 2.90 6.72 -17.55
N GLY A 253 2.23 6.03 -16.62
CA GLY A 253 1.29 4.93 -16.88
C GLY A 253 1.95 3.57 -17.11
N ASN A 254 3.25 3.43 -16.82
CA ASN A 254 3.92 2.13 -16.88
C ASN A 254 3.58 1.29 -15.65
N LEU A 255 3.48 -0.03 -15.84
CA LEU A 255 3.32 -0.98 -14.76
C LEU A 255 4.67 -1.35 -14.17
N LEU A 256 4.73 -1.38 -12.86
CA LEU A 256 5.85 -1.87 -12.07
C LEU A 256 5.37 -3.06 -11.26
N VAL A 257 5.92 -4.23 -11.52
CA VAL A 257 5.54 -5.49 -10.88
C VAL A 257 6.72 -6.01 -10.08
N THR A 258 6.49 -6.42 -8.85
CA THR A 258 7.47 -7.08 -8.00
C THR A 258 6.96 -8.42 -7.51
N GLY A 259 7.86 -9.25 -7.07
CA GLY A 259 7.63 -10.57 -6.52
C GLY A 259 8.94 -11.33 -6.47
N TRP A 260 8.86 -12.64 -6.49
CA TRP A 260 10.03 -13.49 -6.47
C TRP A 260 9.91 -14.63 -7.49
N PHE A 261 11.04 -15.18 -7.89
CA PHE A 261 11.08 -16.28 -8.83
C PHE A 261 12.14 -17.31 -8.44
N THR A 262 11.98 -18.52 -8.97
CA THR A 262 12.95 -19.62 -8.82
C THR A 262 13.42 -20.08 -10.18
N ALA A 263 14.64 -20.59 -10.26
CA ALA A 263 15.26 -21.11 -11.49
C ALA A 263 15.42 -20.06 -12.62
N GLY A 264 15.53 -20.48 -13.87
CA GLY A 264 15.57 -19.61 -15.04
C GLY A 264 14.17 -19.15 -15.45
N PHE A 265 13.99 -17.86 -15.66
CA PHE A 265 12.69 -17.26 -15.93
C PHE A 265 12.79 -16.23 -17.05
N ASP A 266 11.87 -16.26 -18.01
CA ASP A 266 11.78 -15.29 -19.09
C ASP A 266 10.86 -14.15 -18.69
N PHE A 267 11.42 -12.96 -18.62
CA PHE A 267 10.72 -11.73 -18.25
C PHE A 267 10.31 -10.86 -19.45
N ASP A 268 10.55 -11.31 -20.69
CA ASP A 268 10.01 -10.61 -21.87
C ASP A 268 8.66 -11.23 -22.27
N PRO A 269 7.54 -10.53 -22.06
CA PRO A 269 6.22 -11.04 -22.45
C PRO A 269 6.01 -11.04 -23.97
N GLY A 270 6.96 -10.52 -24.74
CA GLY A 270 6.97 -10.50 -26.19
C GLY A 270 7.57 -11.79 -26.81
N PRO A 271 7.91 -11.76 -28.09
CA PRO A 271 8.50 -12.91 -28.77
C PRO A 271 10.04 -13.07 -28.53
N ALA A 272 10.67 -12.11 -27.87
CA ALA A 272 12.08 -12.24 -27.46
C ALA A 272 12.18 -13.01 -26.15
N VAL A 273 13.38 -13.35 -25.75
CA VAL A 273 13.65 -14.04 -24.47
C VAL A 273 14.64 -13.19 -23.67
N LEU A 274 14.23 -12.76 -22.50
CA LEU A 274 15.10 -12.12 -21.52
C LEU A 274 15.14 -12.99 -20.27
N GLU A 275 16.03 -13.99 -20.31
CA GLU A 275 16.16 -14.96 -19.23
C GLU A 275 16.98 -14.37 -18.07
N LEU A 276 16.43 -14.42 -16.87
CA LEU A 276 17.15 -14.26 -15.60
C LEU A 276 17.24 -15.62 -14.91
N ASN A 277 18.37 -15.87 -14.25
CA ASN A 277 18.59 -17.08 -13.48
C ASN A 277 18.83 -16.71 -12.02
N THR A 278 18.20 -17.41 -11.09
CA THR A 278 18.40 -17.16 -9.67
C THR A 278 19.86 -17.41 -9.26
N THR A 279 20.36 -16.56 -8.39
CA THR A 279 21.66 -16.69 -7.75
C THR A 279 21.56 -17.42 -6.41
N GLY A 280 20.42 -17.28 -5.74
CA GLY A 280 20.02 -17.97 -4.51
C GLY A 280 19.01 -19.09 -4.75
N ASN A 281 18.19 -19.37 -3.75
CA ASN A 281 17.03 -20.25 -3.88
C ASN A 281 15.87 -19.50 -4.51
N THR A 282 15.68 -18.25 -4.10
CA THR A 282 14.62 -17.37 -4.55
C THR A 282 15.18 -15.96 -4.66
N ASP A 283 15.01 -15.32 -5.81
CA ASP A 283 15.47 -13.96 -6.05
C ASP A 283 14.29 -13.04 -6.31
N LEU A 284 14.42 -11.80 -5.85
CA LEU A 284 13.51 -10.69 -6.15
C LEU A 284 13.63 -10.32 -7.63
N PHE A 285 12.52 -10.05 -8.27
CA PHE A 285 12.49 -9.28 -9.51
C PHE A 285 11.71 -7.96 -9.34
N VAL A 286 12.10 -6.97 -10.12
CA VAL A 286 11.35 -5.74 -10.34
C VAL A 286 11.23 -5.56 -11.85
N LEU A 287 10.00 -5.62 -12.36
CA LEU A 287 9.70 -5.58 -13.78
C LEU A 287 8.97 -4.27 -14.10
N LYS A 288 9.36 -3.60 -15.17
CA LYS A 288 8.62 -2.46 -15.74
C LYS A 288 8.11 -2.79 -17.12
N LEU A 289 6.80 -2.67 -17.31
CA LEU A 289 6.12 -2.78 -18.60
C LEU A 289 5.55 -1.42 -18.99
N ASP A 290 5.50 -1.13 -20.27
CA ASP A 290 4.82 0.06 -20.79
C ASP A 290 3.28 -0.09 -20.70
N PRO A 291 2.47 0.96 -21.00
CA PRO A 291 1.01 0.87 -20.94
C PRO A 291 0.38 -0.17 -21.87
N ASN A 292 1.13 -0.69 -22.86
CA ASN A 292 0.70 -1.76 -23.76
C ASN A 292 1.12 -3.15 -23.27
N GLY A 293 1.80 -3.23 -22.14
CA GLY A 293 2.33 -4.46 -21.58
C GLY A 293 3.61 -4.95 -22.26
N ASP A 294 4.36 -4.09 -22.96
CA ASP A 294 5.65 -4.43 -23.55
C ASP A 294 6.79 -4.13 -22.56
N LEU A 295 7.83 -4.97 -22.57
CA LEU A 295 8.96 -4.85 -21.65
C LEU A 295 9.72 -3.53 -21.81
N VAL A 296 9.89 -2.81 -20.69
CA VAL A 296 10.80 -1.65 -20.62
C VAL A 296 12.12 -2.06 -20.02
N TRP A 297 12.10 -2.66 -18.83
CA TRP A 297 13.26 -3.24 -18.17
C TRP A 297 12.84 -4.25 -17.10
N VAL A 298 13.77 -5.14 -16.72
CA VAL A 298 13.66 -5.98 -15.54
C VAL A 298 14.96 -5.92 -14.75
N LYS A 299 14.86 -5.95 -13.42
CA LYS A 299 15.99 -5.96 -12.48
C LYS A 299 15.83 -7.16 -11.54
N GLN A 300 16.99 -7.72 -11.12
CA GLN A 300 17.07 -8.87 -10.21
C GLN A 300 17.91 -8.49 -9.01
N VAL A 301 17.48 -8.88 -7.83
CA VAL A 301 18.28 -8.85 -6.60
C VAL A 301 18.31 -10.25 -6.01
N GLY A 302 19.50 -10.74 -5.75
CA GLY A 302 19.68 -12.13 -5.34
C GLY A 302 20.77 -12.34 -4.29
N SER A 303 20.67 -13.47 -3.61
CA SER A 303 21.62 -13.86 -2.58
C SER A 303 22.82 -14.62 -3.19
N SER A 304 24.01 -14.39 -2.63
CA SER A 304 25.21 -15.17 -2.98
C SER A 304 25.19 -16.61 -2.42
N SER A 305 24.20 -16.96 -1.61
CA SER A 305 24.01 -18.27 -1.00
C SER A 305 22.93 -19.06 -1.73
N SER A 306 23.19 -20.30 -2.10
CA SER A 306 22.20 -21.18 -2.74
C SER A 306 20.97 -21.49 -1.88
N ALA A 307 20.98 -21.12 -0.60
CA ALA A 307 19.84 -21.21 0.31
C ALA A 307 19.23 -19.83 0.63
N GLY A 308 19.73 -18.77 -0.02
CA GLY A 308 19.25 -17.41 0.21
C GLY A 308 17.89 -17.15 -0.44
N LEU A 309 17.10 -16.32 0.22
CA LEU A 309 15.80 -15.84 -0.24
C LEU A 309 15.85 -14.33 -0.33
N VAL A 310 15.27 -13.76 -1.39
CA VAL A 310 14.98 -12.33 -1.49
C VAL A 310 13.57 -12.20 -2.05
N LEU A 311 12.67 -11.62 -1.26
CA LEU A 311 11.25 -11.51 -1.57
C LEU A 311 10.86 -10.04 -1.63
N GLY A 312 10.06 -9.64 -2.63
CA GLY A 312 9.38 -8.35 -2.68
C GLY A 312 7.95 -8.52 -2.21
N GLU A 313 7.55 -7.72 -1.22
CA GLU A 313 6.24 -7.83 -0.56
C GLU A 313 5.36 -6.62 -0.87
N GLY A 314 5.95 -5.43 -1.04
CA GLY A 314 5.25 -4.19 -1.40
C GLY A 314 6.05 -3.35 -2.38
N ILE A 315 5.36 -2.56 -3.22
CA ILE A 315 5.95 -1.69 -4.23
C ILE A 315 5.20 -0.37 -4.35
N GLY A 316 5.94 0.73 -4.50
CA GLY A 316 5.37 2.06 -4.72
C GLY A 316 6.29 2.95 -5.54
N THR A 317 5.77 4.10 -5.99
CA THR A 317 6.52 5.07 -6.80
C THR A 317 6.37 6.48 -6.29
N ASP A 318 7.39 7.34 -6.51
CA ASP A 318 7.31 8.78 -6.30
C ASP A 318 7.01 9.54 -7.61
N LEU A 319 6.81 10.86 -7.52
CA LEU A 319 6.55 11.71 -8.71
C LEU A 319 7.69 11.73 -9.74
N ALA A 320 8.88 11.31 -9.40
CA ALA A 320 10.01 11.19 -10.32
C ALA A 320 10.06 9.78 -10.95
N ASN A 321 9.04 8.96 -10.72
CA ASN A 321 8.95 7.56 -11.14
C ASN A 321 10.07 6.68 -10.56
N ASN A 322 10.69 7.09 -9.44
CA ASN A 322 11.55 6.20 -8.70
C ASN A 322 10.71 5.09 -8.06
N VAL A 323 11.29 3.90 -7.97
CA VAL A 323 10.63 2.69 -7.52
C VAL A 323 11.13 2.32 -6.12
N TYR A 324 10.21 2.05 -5.23
CA TYR A 324 10.47 1.64 -3.86
C TYR A 324 9.91 0.24 -3.65
N ILE A 325 10.72 -0.64 -3.11
CA ILE A 325 10.34 -2.02 -2.81
C ILE A 325 10.62 -2.29 -1.33
N ALA A 326 9.64 -2.83 -0.64
CA ALA A 326 9.79 -3.35 0.70
C ALA A 326 9.70 -4.88 0.68
N GLY A 327 10.45 -5.53 1.58
CA GLY A 327 10.44 -6.98 1.63
C GLY A 327 11.42 -7.56 2.63
N ARG A 328 11.72 -8.84 2.46
CA ARG A 328 12.62 -9.59 3.34
C ARG A 328 13.68 -10.36 2.57
N PHE A 329 14.79 -10.61 3.23
CA PHE A 329 15.89 -11.38 2.65
C PHE A 329 16.58 -12.26 3.70
N THR A 330 17.30 -13.25 3.24
CA THR A 330 18.15 -14.08 4.08
C THR A 330 19.54 -14.20 3.48
N ASN A 331 20.54 -14.43 4.34
CA ASN A 331 21.94 -14.56 3.95
C ASN A 331 22.54 -13.26 3.38
N ILE A 332 23.71 -13.36 2.76
CA ILE A 332 24.38 -12.22 2.14
C ILE A 332 23.73 -11.95 0.78
N THR A 333 23.12 -10.80 0.65
CA THR A 333 22.37 -10.37 -0.55
C THR A 333 23.01 -9.13 -1.13
N ASP A 334 23.21 -9.12 -2.45
CA ASP A 334 23.63 -7.95 -3.21
C ASP A 334 22.41 -7.18 -3.69
N PHE A 335 22.24 -5.97 -3.20
CA PHE A 335 21.10 -5.11 -3.50
C PHE A 335 21.33 -4.14 -4.67
N ASP A 336 22.52 -4.14 -5.28
CA ASP A 336 22.73 -3.40 -6.52
C ASP A 336 22.42 -4.30 -7.73
N PRO A 337 21.27 -4.09 -8.44
CA PRO A 337 20.93 -4.90 -9.61
C PRO A 337 21.79 -4.57 -10.83
N GLY A 338 22.68 -3.59 -10.73
CA GLY A 338 23.64 -3.19 -11.76
C GLY A 338 25.00 -3.89 -11.62
N PRO A 339 26.06 -3.31 -12.20
CA PRO A 339 27.42 -3.88 -12.09
C PRO A 339 28.12 -3.56 -10.76
N GLY A 340 27.48 -2.81 -9.87
CA GLY A 340 28.01 -2.50 -8.56
C GLY A 340 27.96 -3.70 -7.62
N LEU A 341 28.35 -3.49 -6.37
CA LEU A 341 28.24 -4.50 -5.32
C LEU A 341 27.88 -3.78 -4.02
N LEU A 342 26.69 -4.02 -3.52
CA LEU A 342 26.24 -3.55 -2.21
C LEU A 342 25.62 -4.71 -1.41
N GLN A 343 26.44 -5.34 -0.60
CA GLN A 343 26.03 -6.50 0.17
C GLN A 343 25.56 -6.13 1.56
N LEU A 344 24.35 -6.59 1.90
CA LEU A 344 23.84 -6.61 3.25
C LEU A 344 23.87 -8.04 3.79
N PRO A 345 24.36 -8.25 5.03
CA PRO A 345 24.36 -9.56 5.67
C PRO A 345 23.08 -9.74 6.50
N ALA A 346 22.33 -10.82 6.28
CA ALA A 346 21.30 -11.24 7.23
C ALA A 346 21.75 -12.51 7.95
N THR A 347 21.66 -12.52 9.26
CA THR A 347 22.01 -13.69 10.08
C THR A 347 20.88 -14.70 10.23
N SER A 348 19.63 -14.25 10.11
CA SER A 348 18.42 -15.07 10.12
C SER A 348 17.45 -14.62 9.02
N SER A 349 16.76 -13.54 9.23
CA SER A 349 15.92 -12.84 8.26
C SER A 349 16.15 -11.35 8.46
N GLY A 350 16.34 -10.61 7.38
CA GLY A 350 16.44 -9.16 7.37
C GLY A 350 15.29 -8.56 6.59
N THR A 351 14.84 -7.40 7.03
CA THR A 351 13.86 -6.57 6.31
C THR A 351 14.60 -5.50 5.55
N TYR A 352 14.20 -5.22 4.31
CA TYR A 352 14.81 -4.18 3.51
C TYR A 352 13.78 -3.23 2.90
N ILE A 353 14.22 -2.00 2.66
CA ILE A 353 13.56 -1.02 1.79
C ILE A 353 14.59 -0.62 0.73
N LEU A 354 14.27 -0.88 -0.54
CA LEU A 354 15.12 -0.62 -1.70
C LEU A 354 14.52 0.50 -2.54
N LYS A 355 15.36 1.45 -2.96
CA LYS A 355 14.99 2.47 -3.96
C LYS A 355 15.83 2.29 -5.20
N LEU A 356 15.14 2.23 -6.35
CA LEU A 356 15.70 2.32 -7.69
C LEU A 356 15.21 3.63 -8.35
N ASP A 357 15.94 4.16 -9.32
CA ASP A 357 15.43 5.26 -10.13
C ASP A 357 14.45 4.78 -11.22
N ALA A 358 13.91 5.70 -12.02
CA ALA A 358 12.94 5.39 -13.09
C ALA A 358 13.47 4.41 -14.15
N ASN A 359 14.80 4.23 -14.27
CA ASN A 359 15.47 3.29 -15.17
C ASN A 359 15.80 1.95 -14.49
N GLY A 360 15.44 1.82 -13.21
CA GLY A 360 15.79 0.66 -12.40
C GLY A 360 17.24 0.66 -11.90
N ASP A 361 17.94 1.81 -11.93
CA ASP A 361 19.30 1.90 -11.41
C ASP A 361 19.28 2.16 -9.91
N PHE A 362 20.17 1.47 -9.18
CA PHE A 362 20.27 1.54 -7.74
C PHE A 362 20.46 2.95 -7.20
N GLN A 363 19.68 3.32 -6.17
CA GLN A 363 19.82 4.58 -5.45
C GLN A 363 20.30 4.36 -4.02
N TRP A 364 19.53 3.59 -3.26
CA TRP A 364 19.88 3.21 -1.89
C TRP A 364 19.09 1.98 -1.46
N VAL A 365 19.60 1.29 -0.43
CA VAL A 365 18.87 0.28 0.33
C VAL A 365 19.02 0.56 1.82
N ARG A 366 17.98 0.22 2.58
CA ARG A 366 17.95 0.30 4.04
C ARG A 366 17.52 -1.03 4.61
N GLU A 367 18.15 -1.41 5.72
CA GLU A 367 17.85 -2.62 6.47
C GLU A 367 17.27 -2.23 7.83
N ILE A 368 16.22 -2.94 8.29
CA ILE A 368 15.84 -2.95 9.69
C ILE A 368 16.68 -4.04 10.35
N VAL A 369 17.53 -3.63 11.29
CA VAL A 369 18.52 -4.54 11.88
C VAL A 369 17.94 -5.21 13.11
N GLY A 370 17.53 -6.47 12.97
CA GLY A 370 17.00 -7.31 14.04
C GLY A 370 17.71 -8.65 14.18
N ASN A 371 17.43 -9.36 15.26
CA ASN A 371 17.99 -10.70 15.53
C ASN A 371 16.97 -11.81 15.32
N GLN A 372 15.75 -11.48 14.94
CA GLN A 372 14.62 -12.40 14.86
C GLN A 372 13.85 -12.18 13.56
N SER A 373 12.58 -12.55 13.52
CA SER A 373 11.77 -12.48 12.31
C SER A 373 11.14 -11.09 12.22
N ASP A 374 11.72 -10.25 11.37
CA ASP A 374 11.17 -8.94 11.02
C ASP A 374 10.75 -8.98 9.56
N VAL A 375 9.59 -8.45 9.21
CA VAL A 375 9.03 -8.51 7.86
C VAL A 375 8.40 -7.17 7.52
N ALA A 376 8.76 -6.59 6.36
CA ALA A 376 7.97 -5.55 5.71
C ALA A 376 6.90 -6.22 4.84
N ARG A 377 5.67 -5.74 4.91
CA ARG A 377 4.54 -6.28 4.15
C ARG A 377 4.09 -5.35 3.03
N ASP A 378 4.09 -4.05 3.30
CA ASP A 378 3.63 -3.10 2.31
C ASP A 378 4.33 -1.74 2.48
N ILE A 379 4.30 -0.93 1.43
CA ILE A 379 4.95 0.38 1.36
C ILE A 379 4.08 1.40 0.63
N ALA A 380 3.78 2.50 1.29
CA ALA A 380 3.18 3.67 0.67
C ALA A 380 4.26 4.75 0.44
N VAL A 381 4.25 5.37 -0.74
CA VAL A 381 5.26 6.35 -1.13
C VAL A 381 4.59 7.69 -1.45
N ALA A 382 5.05 8.73 -0.78
CA ALA A 382 4.60 10.09 -1.05
C ALA A 382 5.22 10.66 -2.33
N ALA A 383 4.56 11.67 -2.87
CA ALA A 383 5.00 12.38 -4.08
C ALA A 383 6.44 12.92 -4.01
N ASP A 384 6.92 13.27 -2.83
CA ASP A 384 8.28 13.79 -2.60
C ASP A 384 9.33 12.69 -2.39
N GLY A 385 8.93 11.42 -2.39
CA GLY A 385 9.78 10.28 -2.17
C GLY A 385 9.91 9.86 -0.70
N THR A 386 9.18 10.48 0.22
CA THR A 386 9.01 9.98 1.58
C THR A 386 8.28 8.64 1.53
N SER A 387 8.75 7.64 2.25
CA SER A 387 8.12 6.31 2.29
C SER A 387 7.65 5.92 3.68
N TYR A 388 6.58 5.16 3.72
CA TYR A 388 5.99 4.57 4.91
C TYR A 388 5.88 3.07 4.69
N THR A 389 6.49 2.29 5.56
CA THR A 389 6.49 0.84 5.48
C THR A 389 5.75 0.27 6.69
N VAL A 390 4.82 -0.64 6.45
CA VAL A 390 4.14 -1.40 7.49
C VAL A 390 4.61 -2.85 7.46
N GLY A 391 4.59 -3.49 8.62
CA GLY A 391 4.91 -4.89 8.76
C GLY A 391 4.84 -5.32 10.22
N TYR A 392 5.62 -6.31 10.58
CA TYR A 392 5.70 -6.80 11.95
C TYR A 392 7.13 -7.15 12.33
N PHE A 393 7.41 -7.10 13.64
CA PHE A 393 8.73 -7.38 14.18
C PHE A 393 8.63 -8.15 15.50
N THR A 394 9.72 -8.83 15.84
CA THR A 394 9.87 -9.52 17.11
C THR A 394 11.16 -9.07 17.81
N GLY A 395 11.14 -9.06 19.14
CA GLY A 395 12.32 -8.69 19.94
C GLY A 395 12.59 -7.19 19.97
N THR A 396 13.81 -6.77 19.66
CA THR A 396 14.23 -5.35 19.78
C THR A 396 15.10 -4.97 18.56
N PRO A 397 14.51 -4.81 17.37
CA PRO A 397 15.23 -4.32 16.20
C PRO A 397 15.61 -2.85 16.31
N ASP A 398 16.63 -2.45 15.55
CA ASP A 398 17.01 -1.06 15.34
C ASP A 398 16.39 -0.57 14.04
N PHE A 399 15.50 0.41 14.12
CA PHE A 399 14.83 1.02 12.98
C PHE A 399 15.61 2.20 12.37
N ASP A 400 16.59 2.75 13.10
CA ASP A 400 17.51 3.76 12.55
C ASP A 400 18.73 3.08 11.94
N ASN A 401 18.69 2.90 10.65
CA ASN A 401 19.77 2.32 9.86
C ASN A 401 20.91 3.30 9.54
N GLY A 402 20.91 4.48 10.15
CA GLY A 402 21.95 5.49 10.07
C GLY A 402 23.03 5.32 11.14
N PRO A 403 23.75 6.39 11.49
CA PRO A 403 24.70 6.35 12.61
C PRO A 403 24.03 6.45 13.99
N GLY A 404 22.71 6.65 14.03
CA GLY A 404 21.90 6.65 15.24
C GLY A 404 21.51 5.25 15.68
N THR A 405 20.64 5.18 16.66
CA THR A 405 20.00 3.95 17.11
C THR A 405 18.60 4.30 17.61
N PHE A 406 17.59 3.67 17.02
CA PHE A 406 16.21 3.81 17.42
C PHE A 406 15.57 2.43 17.57
N THR A 407 15.57 1.93 18.78
CA THR A 407 15.04 0.58 19.06
C THR A 407 13.63 0.64 19.63
N ILE A 408 12.78 -0.24 19.13
CA ILE A 408 11.48 -0.55 19.71
C ILE A 408 11.51 -2.02 20.13
N THR A 409 10.91 -2.34 21.27
CA THR A 409 10.85 -3.71 21.77
C THR A 409 9.41 -4.20 21.68
N SER A 410 9.21 -5.41 21.11
CA SER A 410 7.87 -6.02 21.06
C SER A 410 7.29 -6.23 22.46
N SER A 411 5.98 -6.07 22.57
CA SER A 411 5.23 -6.01 23.85
C SER A 411 5.44 -7.25 24.71
N PHE A 412 5.64 -8.40 24.08
CA PHE A 412 5.96 -9.64 24.79
C PHE A 412 7.06 -10.44 24.08
N SER A 413 7.86 -11.17 24.86
CA SER A 413 8.98 -11.94 24.32
C SER A 413 8.51 -13.11 23.47
N GLY A 414 8.82 -13.07 22.18
CA GLY A 414 8.52 -14.12 21.20
C GLY A 414 7.21 -13.93 20.44
N THR A 415 6.47 -12.85 20.70
CA THR A 415 5.33 -12.42 19.90
C THR A 415 5.74 -11.30 18.95
N ALA A 416 4.98 -11.13 17.88
CA ALA A 416 5.21 -10.08 16.92
C ALA A 416 4.27 -8.90 17.16
N ASP A 417 4.78 -7.68 17.03
CA ASP A 417 4.02 -6.45 17.03
C ASP A 417 4.09 -5.79 15.65
N VAL A 418 3.10 -5.01 15.31
CA VAL A 418 3.06 -4.19 14.10
C VAL A 418 4.04 -3.03 14.24
N TYR A 419 4.70 -2.67 13.15
CA TYR A 419 5.43 -1.41 13.07
C TYR A 419 4.99 -0.57 11.88
N ILE A 420 5.18 0.73 12.00
CA ILE A 420 5.19 1.66 10.88
C ILE A 420 6.52 2.40 10.92
N LEU A 421 7.24 2.39 9.79
CA LEU A 421 8.54 3.07 9.62
C LEU A 421 8.41 4.14 8.56
N LYS A 422 8.87 5.36 8.87
CA LYS A 422 9.00 6.47 7.92
C LYS A 422 10.45 6.74 7.61
N LEU A 423 10.77 6.77 6.30
CA LEU A 423 12.05 7.25 5.77
C LEU A 423 11.84 8.49 4.90
N ASP A 424 12.82 9.39 4.88
CA ASP A 424 12.83 10.50 3.93
C ASP A 424 13.21 10.03 2.50
N ALA A 425 13.10 10.91 1.51
CA ALA A 425 13.39 10.61 0.10
C ALA A 425 14.81 10.09 -0.16
N THR A 426 15.74 10.32 0.76
CA THR A 426 17.14 9.86 0.70
C THR A 426 17.37 8.59 1.53
N GLY A 427 16.29 8.04 2.10
CA GLY A 427 16.31 6.83 2.91
C GLY A 427 16.82 7.04 4.34
N ASN A 428 16.89 8.27 4.85
CA ASN A 428 17.23 8.47 6.25
C ASN A 428 16.01 8.23 7.14
N PHE A 429 16.28 7.69 8.31
CA PHE A 429 15.27 7.49 9.34
C PHE A 429 14.61 8.81 9.75
N VAL A 430 13.29 8.84 9.83
CA VAL A 430 12.51 9.96 10.33
C VAL A 430 11.85 9.60 11.65
N TRP A 431 11.06 8.54 11.67
CA TRP A 431 10.45 7.96 12.86
C TRP A 431 10.04 6.52 12.63
N ALA A 432 9.86 5.78 13.70
CA ALA A 432 9.15 4.50 13.72
C ALA A 432 8.26 4.42 14.95
N GLY A 433 7.15 3.70 14.84
CA GLY A 433 6.24 3.43 15.93
C GLY A 433 5.76 1.99 15.88
N ALA A 434 5.39 1.45 17.04
CA ALA A 434 4.84 0.11 17.15
C ALA A 434 3.40 0.15 17.67
N MET A 435 2.62 -0.84 17.25
CA MET A 435 1.25 -1.08 17.69
C MET A 435 1.11 -2.57 17.96
N GLY A 436 0.35 -2.95 18.98
CA GLY A 436 0.14 -4.36 19.25
C GLY A 436 -0.26 -4.70 20.66
N SER A 437 -0.21 -5.98 20.96
CA SER A 437 -0.66 -6.59 22.22
C SER A 437 0.41 -7.49 22.85
N SER A 438 0.04 -8.25 23.87
CA SER A 438 0.91 -9.32 24.39
C SER A 438 0.92 -10.59 23.53
N GLU A 439 0.09 -10.67 22.50
CA GLU A 439 0.01 -11.78 21.54
C GLU A 439 0.67 -11.38 20.22
N THR A 440 0.42 -12.14 19.17
CA THR A 440 1.01 -11.87 17.85
C THR A 440 0.08 -11.04 16.99
N ASP A 441 0.59 -9.89 16.53
CA ASP A 441 -0.10 -8.93 15.70
C ASP A 441 0.69 -8.71 14.39
N PHE A 442 -0.02 -8.56 13.28
CA PHE A 442 0.58 -8.43 11.95
C PHE A 442 0.05 -7.20 11.23
N GLY A 443 0.94 -6.28 10.86
CA GLY A 443 0.62 -5.25 9.87
C GLY A 443 0.57 -5.87 8.47
N LYS A 444 -0.44 -5.51 7.68
CA LYS A 444 -0.71 -6.10 6.37
C LYS A 444 -0.57 -5.11 5.23
N ALA A 445 -1.31 -4.03 5.25
CA ALA A 445 -1.27 -3.02 4.20
C ALA A 445 -1.26 -1.60 4.77
N ILE A 446 -0.71 -0.68 3.98
CA ILE A 446 -0.64 0.74 4.30
C ILE A 446 -1.00 1.58 3.08
N HIS A 447 -1.84 2.57 3.27
CA HIS A 447 -2.23 3.51 2.23
C HIS A 447 -1.99 4.94 2.68
N LEU A 448 -1.39 5.73 1.80
CA LEU A 448 -1.23 7.16 1.97
C LEU A 448 -2.24 7.88 1.08
N SER A 449 -3.22 8.51 1.70
CA SER A 449 -4.21 9.31 0.99
C SER A 449 -3.60 10.56 0.37
N ASP A 450 -4.25 11.12 -0.64
CA ASP A 450 -3.85 12.37 -1.30
C ASP A 450 -3.73 13.55 -0.33
N ASP A 451 -4.41 13.49 0.81
CA ASP A 451 -4.33 14.51 1.84
C ASP A 451 -3.17 14.32 2.83
N GLY A 452 -2.39 13.27 2.69
CA GLY A 452 -1.26 12.95 3.54
C GLY A 452 -1.66 12.18 4.80
N THR A 453 -2.90 11.70 4.88
CA THR A 453 -3.36 10.83 5.96
C THR A 453 -2.94 9.39 5.67
N LEU A 454 -2.42 8.71 6.68
CA LEU A 454 -2.02 7.31 6.60
C LEU A 454 -3.14 6.42 7.13
N HIS A 455 -3.40 5.34 6.41
CA HIS A 455 -4.29 4.27 6.85
C HIS A 455 -3.51 2.96 6.87
N ALA A 456 -3.53 2.26 7.99
CA ALA A 456 -2.90 0.95 8.09
C ALA A 456 -3.90 -0.08 8.60
N ILE A 457 -3.79 -1.30 8.05
CA ILE A 457 -4.61 -2.43 8.48
C ILE A 457 -3.72 -3.60 8.88
N GLY A 458 -4.29 -4.47 9.68
CA GLY A 458 -3.63 -5.69 10.07
C GLY A 458 -4.53 -6.61 10.90
N ASN A 459 -3.96 -7.74 11.26
CA ASN A 459 -4.60 -8.73 12.12
C ASN A 459 -4.08 -8.56 13.54
N TYR A 460 -4.95 -8.70 14.51
CA TYR A 460 -4.57 -8.75 15.91
C TYR A 460 -5.09 -10.01 16.62
N SER A 461 -4.38 -10.39 17.68
CA SER A 461 -4.80 -11.42 18.62
C SER A 461 -4.80 -10.85 20.03
N ASP A 462 -5.81 -11.16 20.84
CA ASP A 462 -5.91 -10.67 22.21
C ASP A 462 -5.92 -11.86 23.19
N PRO A 463 -5.19 -11.82 24.30
CA PRO A 463 -5.12 -12.91 25.26
C PRO A 463 -6.42 -13.09 26.04
N VAL A 464 -6.75 -14.36 26.30
CA VAL A 464 -7.95 -14.81 27.05
C VAL A 464 -8.02 -14.32 28.51
N ASP A 465 -6.90 -13.92 29.08
CA ASP A 465 -6.79 -13.50 30.49
C ASP A 465 -6.38 -12.04 30.60
N SER A 466 -7.37 -11.18 30.69
CA SER A 466 -7.30 -9.71 30.84
C SER A 466 -6.59 -9.21 32.12
N ILE A 467 -5.43 -9.76 32.48
CA ILE A 467 -4.55 -9.16 33.48
C ILE A 467 -3.69 -8.04 32.85
N TYR A 468 -3.55 -8.05 31.54
CA TYR A 468 -2.91 -7.02 30.74
C TYR A 468 -3.92 -6.53 29.70
N PRO A 469 -4.73 -5.53 30.03
CA PRO A 469 -5.53 -4.89 29.00
C PRO A 469 -4.54 -4.16 28.08
N GLU A 470 -4.75 -4.25 26.78
CA GLU A 470 -4.33 -3.14 25.96
C GLU A 470 -3.62 -3.56 24.68
N LEU A 471 -4.46 -3.85 23.69
CA LEU A 471 -4.15 -3.59 22.29
C LEU A 471 -3.94 -2.09 22.15
N ASP A 472 -2.70 -1.64 22.05
CA ASP A 472 -2.39 -0.23 21.81
C ASP A 472 -2.14 -0.03 20.32
N PHE A 473 -2.96 0.80 19.69
CA PHE A 473 -2.87 1.15 18.26
C PHE A 473 -2.41 2.59 18.02
N ASP A 474 -1.99 3.31 19.06
CA ASP A 474 -1.27 4.58 18.90
C ASP A 474 0.23 4.31 18.80
N PRO A 475 0.86 4.50 17.63
CA PRO A 475 2.31 4.34 17.51
C PRO A 475 3.11 5.44 18.24
N GLY A 476 2.42 6.39 18.87
CA GLY A 476 2.98 7.46 19.69
C GLY A 476 3.09 7.10 21.17
N PRO A 477 3.31 8.07 22.05
CA PRO A 477 3.40 7.85 23.49
C PRO A 477 2.05 7.84 24.23
N ALA A 478 0.94 8.05 23.54
CA ALA A 478 -0.40 7.92 24.09
C ALA A 478 -0.90 6.48 23.97
N GLU A 479 -1.99 6.15 24.60
CA GLU A 479 -2.61 4.82 24.52
C GLU A 479 -3.95 4.94 23.78
N ALA A 480 -4.12 4.17 22.70
CA ALA A 480 -5.38 4.03 21.97
C ALA A 480 -5.81 2.57 21.97
N THR A 481 -6.65 2.22 22.94
CA THR A 481 -7.04 0.84 23.20
C THR A 481 -8.34 0.46 22.54
N ILE A 482 -8.38 -0.72 21.89
CA ILE A 482 -9.63 -1.39 21.51
C ILE A 482 -10.07 -2.26 22.68
N LEU A 483 -11.29 -2.05 23.15
CA LEU A 483 -11.89 -2.91 24.16
C LEU A 483 -12.54 -4.10 23.47
N SER A 484 -11.93 -5.27 23.59
CA SER A 484 -12.55 -6.51 23.16
C SER A 484 -13.56 -7.01 24.21
N THR A 485 -14.71 -7.50 23.74
CA THR A 485 -15.78 -8.06 24.56
C THR A 485 -15.83 -9.59 24.50
N ALA A 486 -15.06 -10.21 23.63
CA ALA A 486 -15.06 -11.66 23.41
C ALA A 486 -14.03 -12.38 24.28
N ALA A 487 -14.27 -13.64 24.58
CA ALA A 487 -13.27 -14.51 25.18
C ALA A 487 -12.38 -15.09 24.07
N ASN A 488 -11.13 -14.67 23.98
CA ASN A 488 -10.18 -15.04 22.94
C ASN A 488 -10.40 -14.31 21.60
N PRO A 489 -10.42 -12.97 21.59
CA PRO A 489 -10.68 -12.23 20.36
C PRO A 489 -9.48 -12.28 19.42
N GLN A 490 -9.78 -12.57 18.19
CA GLN A 490 -8.94 -12.27 17.04
C GLN A 490 -9.73 -11.35 16.12
N GLY A 491 -9.07 -10.46 15.44
CA GLY A 491 -9.77 -9.54 14.58
C GLY A 491 -8.86 -8.80 13.65
N PHE A 492 -9.43 -7.77 13.04
CA PHE A 492 -8.73 -6.84 12.20
C PHE A 492 -8.72 -5.47 12.87
N PHE A 493 -7.65 -4.74 12.69
CA PHE A 493 -7.62 -3.31 13.00
C PHE A 493 -7.54 -2.50 11.71
N LEU A 494 -8.14 -1.34 11.73
CA LEU A 494 -7.98 -0.27 10.76
C LEU A 494 -7.67 1.00 11.55
N VAL A 495 -6.49 1.58 11.33
CA VAL A 495 -6.03 2.78 12.03
C VAL A 495 -5.81 3.92 11.06
N GLN A 496 -6.20 5.13 11.46
CA GLN A 496 -5.86 6.36 10.78
C GLN A 496 -4.87 7.17 11.60
N LEU A 497 -3.85 7.66 10.91
CA LEU A 497 -2.78 8.48 11.48
C LEU A 497 -2.56 9.72 10.61
N THR A 498 -2.44 10.89 11.23
CA THR A 498 -1.98 12.09 10.53
C THR A 498 -0.49 12.30 10.77
N ASP A 499 0.27 12.32 9.69
CA ASP A 499 1.67 12.65 9.78
C ASP A 499 1.88 14.18 9.74
N ASN A 500 2.11 14.77 10.90
CA ASN A 500 2.35 16.22 11.05
C ASN A 500 3.68 16.71 10.46
N GLY A 501 4.43 15.88 9.76
CA GLY A 501 5.75 16.20 9.23
C GLY A 501 6.01 15.89 7.76
N SER A 502 5.04 15.35 7.00
CA SER A 502 5.35 14.68 5.74
C SER A 502 4.64 15.13 4.48
N VAL A 503 3.78 16.09 4.51
CA VAL A 503 3.47 16.72 3.22
C VAL A 503 4.64 17.65 2.95
N GLY A 504 5.32 17.49 1.79
CA GLY A 504 6.42 18.36 1.33
C GLY A 504 6.02 19.83 1.13
N ILE A 505 5.22 20.32 2.05
CA ILE A 505 4.87 21.70 2.29
C ILE A 505 5.73 22.09 3.48
N PRO A 506 6.74 22.95 3.33
CA PRO A 506 7.48 23.47 4.47
C PRO A 506 6.45 23.95 5.50
N ALA A 507 6.45 23.34 6.68
CA ALA A 507 5.64 23.85 7.78
C ALA A 507 5.95 25.33 7.89
N ASN A 508 4.91 26.15 7.86
CA ASN A 508 5.07 27.58 7.96
C ASN A 508 5.64 27.92 9.34
N THR A 509 6.96 28.07 9.40
CA THR A 509 7.69 28.42 10.63
C THR A 509 7.26 29.75 11.22
N ASP A 510 6.45 30.54 10.50
CA ASP A 510 6.03 31.89 10.89
C ASP A 510 4.58 31.97 11.40
N GLY A 511 3.87 30.84 11.56
CA GLY A 511 2.47 30.82 12.04
C GLY A 511 1.46 31.47 11.08
N GLN A 512 1.79 31.59 9.79
CA GLN A 512 0.91 32.14 8.77
C GLN A 512 0.08 31.01 8.15
N THR A 513 -1.21 31.17 8.05
CA THR A 513 -2.13 30.20 7.41
C THR A 513 -2.69 30.75 6.11
N LEU A 514 -2.73 29.92 5.07
CA LEU A 514 -3.41 30.23 3.81
C LEU A 514 -4.85 29.72 3.88
N THR A 515 -5.82 30.62 3.84
CA THR A 515 -7.22 30.25 3.92
C THR A 515 -7.90 30.48 2.56
N MET A 516 -8.71 29.52 2.14
CA MET A 516 -9.48 29.59 0.88
C MET A 516 -10.95 29.26 1.11
N TYR A 517 -11.82 29.99 0.40
CA TYR A 517 -13.28 29.76 0.46
C TYR A 517 -13.97 30.18 -0.84
N PRO A 518 -15.05 29.50 -1.27
CA PRO A 518 -15.54 28.25 -0.70
C PRO A 518 -14.61 27.06 -1.03
N ASN A 519 -14.59 26.08 -0.17
CA ASN A 519 -13.94 24.80 -0.40
C ASN A 519 -14.88 23.71 0.17
N PRO A 520 -15.47 22.82 -0.65
CA PRO A 520 -15.33 22.71 -2.10
C PRO A 520 -15.85 23.90 -2.90
N SER A 521 -15.35 24.07 -4.14
CA SER A 521 -15.65 25.20 -5.02
C SER A 521 -16.23 24.74 -6.36
N THR A 522 -17.14 25.54 -6.93
CA THR A 522 -17.64 25.35 -8.30
C THR A 522 -16.81 26.08 -9.37
N GLY A 523 -15.65 26.61 -8.99
CA GLY A 523 -14.71 27.23 -9.94
C GLY A 523 -13.92 28.39 -9.36
N THR A 524 -14.54 29.40 -8.77
CA THR A 524 -13.84 30.56 -8.21
C THR A 524 -13.67 30.41 -6.70
N VAL A 525 -12.46 30.67 -6.21
CA VAL A 525 -12.12 30.69 -4.80
C VAL A 525 -11.54 32.04 -4.40
N ALA A 526 -11.88 32.52 -3.23
CA ALA A 526 -11.22 33.65 -2.59
C ALA A 526 -10.06 33.12 -1.73
N ILE A 527 -8.87 33.68 -1.94
CA ILE A 527 -7.65 33.33 -1.21
C ILE A 527 -7.33 34.46 -0.26
N ASP A 528 -7.39 34.20 1.03
CA ASP A 528 -7.06 35.20 2.06
C ASP A 528 -5.55 35.26 2.28
N LEU A 529 -4.96 36.38 1.90
CA LEU A 529 -3.54 36.64 2.01
C LEU A 529 -3.22 37.64 3.16
N ARG A 530 -4.21 37.98 3.98
CA ARG A 530 -3.99 38.82 5.15
C ARG A 530 -3.05 38.10 6.13
N GLY A 531 -1.93 38.72 6.44
CA GLY A 531 -0.88 38.11 7.26
C GLY A 531 0.24 37.41 6.48
N VAL A 532 0.10 37.23 5.16
CA VAL A 532 1.17 36.73 4.31
C VAL A 532 2.09 37.88 3.91
N THR A 533 3.34 37.85 4.33
CA THR A 533 4.31 38.89 4.01
C THR A 533 4.97 38.69 2.67
N GLY A 534 4.80 39.67 1.76
CA GLY A 534 5.45 39.72 0.46
C GLY A 534 5.11 38.56 -0.48
N PRO A 535 3.82 38.25 -0.72
CA PRO A 535 3.46 37.20 -1.66
C PRO A 535 3.92 37.58 -3.08
N ARG A 536 4.56 36.66 -3.82
CA ARG A 536 5.09 36.89 -5.19
C ARG A 536 4.38 36.11 -6.26
N ALA A 537 4.01 34.88 -6.00
CA ALA A 537 3.34 34.03 -6.97
C ALA A 537 2.29 33.14 -6.29
N LEU A 538 1.21 32.89 -7.01
CA LEU A 538 0.25 31.85 -6.74
C LEU A 538 0.49 30.73 -7.74
N ARG A 539 0.59 29.51 -7.28
CA ARG A 539 0.71 28.30 -8.08
C ARG A 539 -0.46 27.39 -7.80
N VAL A 540 -1.04 26.84 -8.82
CA VAL A 540 -2.05 25.78 -8.70
C VAL A 540 -1.45 24.52 -9.33
N LEU A 541 -1.35 23.48 -8.54
CA LEU A 541 -0.88 22.18 -8.97
C LEU A 541 -2.05 21.20 -8.98
N ASP A 542 -2.06 20.26 -9.91
CA ASP A 542 -3.01 19.16 -9.90
C ASP A 542 -2.63 18.11 -8.83
N ARG A 543 -3.44 17.07 -8.70
CA ARG A 543 -3.23 15.98 -7.73
C ARG A 543 -1.88 15.26 -7.88
N THR A 544 -1.24 15.35 -9.05
CA THR A 544 0.07 14.76 -9.33
C THR A 544 1.23 15.70 -9.00
N GLY A 545 0.96 16.90 -8.46
CA GLY A 545 1.97 17.92 -8.19
C GLY A 545 2.41 18.70 -9.43
N ARG A 546 1.81 18.45 -10.62
CA ARG A 546 2.13 19.17 -11.85
C ARG A 546 1.56 20.59 -11.80
N LEU A 547 2.39 21.56 -12.14
CA LEU A 547 1.97 22.97 -12.21
C LEU A 547 0.94 23.17 -13.33
N VAL A 548 -0.30 23.54 -12.96
CA VAL A 548 -1.40 23.77 -13.90
C VAL A 548 -1.59 25.27 -14.18
N GLN A 549 -1.38 26.10 -13.16
CA GLN A 549 -1.51 27.56 -13.28
C GLN A 549 -0.46 28.25 -12.41
N GLU A 550 0.06 29.40 -12.89
CA GLU A 550 0.91 30.29 -12.10
C GLU A 550 0.50 31.75 -12.34
N VAL A 551 0.32 32.50 -11.27
CA VAL A 551 -0.08 33.91 -11.30
C VAL A 551 0.88 34.72 -10.45
N ALA A 552 1.47 35.77 -11.02
CA ALA A 552 2.30 36.71 -10.27
C ALA A 552 1.42 37.60 -9.38
N LEU A 553 1.74 37.67 -8.08
CA LEU A 553 1.00 38.43 -7.09
C LEU A 553 1.65 39.81 -6.87
N ARG A 554 0.82 40.84 -6.68
CA ARG A 554 1.22 42.19 -6.35
C ARG A 554 0.48 42.65 -5.08
N ASP A 555 0.91 42.15 -3.94
CA ASP A 555 0.41 42.46 -2.58
C ASP A 555 -1.12 42.58 -2.43
N PRO A 556 -1.94 41.66 -2.90
CA PRO A 556 -3.38 41.67 -2.63
C PRO A 556 -3.62 41.19 -1.20
N LEU A 557 -4.65 41.74 -0.52
CA LEU A 557 -5.11 41.26 0.79
C LEU A 557 -6.02 40.02 0.64
N VAL A 558 -6.79 39.98 -0.43
CA VAL A 558 -7.65 38.84 -0.82
C VAL A 558 -7.59 38.75 -2.34
N LEU A 559 -7.43 37.55 -2.86
CA LEU A 559 -7.38 37.27 -4.29
C LEU A 559 -8.51 36.34 -4.67
N ASP A 560 -9.39 36.78 -5.58
CA ASP A 560 -10.31 35.87 -6.26
C ASP A 560 -9.59 35.17 -7.40
N HIS A 561 -9.55 33.85 -7.37
CA HIS A 561 -8.85 33.05 -8.36
C HIS A 561 -9.79 32.00 -8.98
N GLN A 562 -9.70 31.85 -10.31
CA GLN A 562 -10.44 30.83 -11.05
C GLN A 562 -9.60 29.56 -11.10
N LEU A 563 -10.12 28.48 -10.51
CA LEU A 563 -9.51 27.16 -10.59
C LEU A 563 -9.57 26.59 -12.03
N PRO A 564 -8.70 25.63 -12.39
CA PRO A 564 -8.80 24.92 -13.66
C PRO A 564 -10.21 24.38 -13.93
N GLU A 565 -10.62 24.22 -15.19
CA GLU A 565 -12.00 23.83 -15.53
C GLU A 565 -12.37 22.40 -15.14
N GLN A 566 -11.41 21.52 -15.01
CA GLN A 566 -11.65 20.11 -14.65
C GLN A 566 -11.98 19.99 -13.16
N PRO A 567 -12.99 19.19 -12.77
CA PRO A 567 -13.20 18.81 -11.38
C PRO A 567 -12.00 18.03 -10.84
N GLY A 568 -11.70 18.22 -9.56
CA GLY A 568 -10.59 17.51 -8.92
C GLY A 568 -10.02 18.24 -7.72
N LEU A 569 -9.06 17.60 -7.08
CA LEU A 569 -8.26 18.16 -5.99
C LEU A 569 -7.11 18.97 -6.58
N TYR A 570 -6.93 20.18 -6.06
CA TYR A 570 -5.82 21.06 -6.43
C TYR A 570 -5.06 21.52 -5.19
N LEU A 571 -3.73 21.53 -5.28
CA LEU A 571 -2.87 22.17 -4.31
C LEU A 571 -2.61 23.61 -4.74
N VAL A 572 -2.96 24.56 -3.89
CA VAL A 572 -2.71 25.98 -4.13
C VAL A 572 -1.57 26.46 -3.25
N GLN A 573 -0.53 27.00 -3.86
CA GLN A 573 0.67 27.49 -3.20
C GLN A 573 0.85 28.99 -3.37
N VAL A 574 1.25 29.66 -2.32
CA VAL A 574 1.68 31.06 -2.34
C VAL A 574 3.17 31.14 -2.03
N VAL A 575 3.96 31.56 -3.02
CA VAL A 575 5.40 31.75 -2.86
C VAL A 575 5.65 33.18 -2.40
N THR A 576 6.36 33.34 -1.28
CA THR A 576 6.68 34.65 -0.68
C THR A 576 8.00 35.24 -1.19
N ALA A 577 8.28 36.48 -0.84
CA ALA A 577 9.52 37.17 -1.20
C ALA A 577 10.77 36.55 -0.55
N SER A 578 10.61 35.89 0.60
CA SER A 578 11.66 35.16 1.32
C SER A 578 11.95 33.78 0.72
N GLY A 579 11.11 33.31 -0.24
CA GLY A 579 11.18 31.95 -0.78
C GLY A 579 10.35 30.94 0.01
N SER A 580 9.69 31.34 1.09
CA SER A 580 8.75 30.47 1.81
C SER A 580 7.54 30.16 0.95
N VAL A 581 7.00 28.94 1.06
CA VAL A 581 5.81 28.49 0.33
C VAL A 581 4.72 28.19 1.35
N LEU A 582 3.57 28.85 1.19
CA LEU A 582 2.35 28.57 1.95
C LEU A 582 1.43 27.76 1.05
N SER A 583 0.85 26.70 1.56
CA SER A 583 0.02 25.82 0.74
C SER A 583 -1.31 25.53 1.40
N THR A 584 -2.33 25.31 0.59
CA THR A 584 -3.65 24.83 1.02
C THR A 584 -4.30 24.05 -0.12
N ARG A 585 -5.26 23.20 0.19
CA ARG A 585 -5.97 22.39 -0.79
C ARG A 585 -7.32 22.96 -1.11
N VAL A 586 -7.79 22.72 -2.32
CA VAL A 586 -9.14 23.08 -2.75
C VAL A 586 -9.69 21.98 -3.65
N VAL A 587 -10.93 21.60 -3.37
CA VAL A 587 -11.67 20.66 -4.21
C VAL A 587 -12.54 21.46 -5.16
N ARG A 588 -12.40 21.23 -6.46
CA ARG A 588 -13.33 21.71 -7.48
C ARG A 588 -14.36 20.62 -7.79
N MET A 589 -15.63 20.94 -7.59
CA MET A 589 -16.77 20.10 -7.96
C MET A 589 -17.16 20.27 -9.42
#